data_62db6ca39f730466fb0a19c7e8dfecad
#
_entry.id   62db6ca39f730466fb0a19c7e8dfecad
#
_cell.length_a   1.000
_cell.length_b   1.000
_cell.length_c   1.000
_cell.angle_alpha   90.00
_cell.angle_beta   90.00
_cell.angle_gamma   90.00
#
_symmetry.space_group_name_H-M   'P 1'
#
loop_
_entity.id
_entity.type
_entity.pdbx_description
1 polymer ?
#
loop_
_entity_poly.entity_id
_entity_poly.type
_entity_poly.pdbx_seq_one_letter_code
_entity_poly.pdbx_strand_id
1 'polypeptide(L)'
;MFKQYKLRNYKFILVMYVMILNVIGILLIGSAKPSVQSKQILGMIAGLTIMVMLSLIDYNFILKFSWLIYFFMIGVLLLVMFAGDDAGGAQRWFEIAGIRFQPSEIAKIILILFFAYFFAKYEETINTVKTIVLSVIFVGIPLFLIYKQPDNSTTILTALIFAALLFISGL
;
A
#
# COMPACT_ATOMS: atom_id res chain seq x y z
N MET A 1 -6.05 -17.28 -14.28
CA MET A 1 -4.88 -16.46 -13.97
C MET A 1 -4.89 -15.14 -14.74
N PHE A 2 -5.03 -15.13 -16.06
CA PHE A 2 -5.28 -13.90 -16.80
C PHE A 2 -6.75 -13.82 -17.17
N LYS A 3 -7.43 -12.73 -16.78
CA LYS A 3 -8.81 -12.46 -17.19
C LYS A 3 -8.80 -12.11 -18.69
N GLN A 4 -9.75 -12.60 -19.48
CA GLN A 4 -9.92 -12.11 -20.86
C GLN A 4 -10.37 -10.65 -20.79
N TYR A 5 -9.42 -9.73 -20.86
CA TYR A 5 -9.68 -8.29 -20.85
C TYR A 5 -10.23 -7.87 -22.21
N LYS A 6 -11.49 -7.43 -22.25
CA LYS A 6 -11.99 -6.62 -23.35
C LYS A 6 -11.44 -5.21 -23.15
N LEU A 7 -10.48 -4.77 -23.98
CA LEU A 7 -9.90 -3.41 -23.96
C LEU A 7 -10.97 -2.31 -23.90
N ARG A 8 -12.16 -2.57 -24.42
CA ARG A 8 -13.33 -1.66 -24.34
C ARG A 8 -13.75 -1.34 -22.90
N ASN A 9 -13.48 -2.20 -21.94
CA ASN A 9 -13.87 -2.01 -20.54
C ASN A 9 -12.74 -1.38 -19.70
N TYR A 10 -11.60 -1.08 -20.33
CA TYR A 10 -10.47 -0.45 -19.62
C TYR A 10 -10.77 1.02 -19.37
N LYS A 11 -10.55 1.47 -18.14
CA LYS A 11 -10.86 2.84 -17.71
C LYS A 11 -9.74 3.81 -18.10
N PHE A 12 -9.57 4.08 -19.39
CA PHE A 12 -8.54 4.99 -19.92
C PHE A 12 -8.57 6.38 -19.30
N ILE A 13 -9.74 6.87 -18.88
CA ILE A 13 -9.89 8.16 -18.18
C ILE A 13 -9.07 8.18 -16.89
N LEU A 14 -9.07 7.08 -16.12
CA LEU A 14 -8.27 6.99 -14.90
C LEU A 14 -6.77 7.10 -15.21
N VAL A 15 -6.31 6.39 -16.24
CA VAL A 15 -4.90 6.45 -16.68
C VAL A 15 -4.54 7.87 -17.12
N MET A 16 -5.44 8.54 -17.84
CA MET A 16 -5.23 9.93 -18.27
C MET A 16 -5.06 10.87 -17.06
N TYR A 17 -5.90 10.76 -16.03
CA TYR A 17 -5.74 11.57 -14.81
C TYR A 17 -4.41 11.29 -14.09
N VAL A 18 -4.01 10.02 -13.98
CA VAL A 18 -2.72 9.64 -13.40
C VAL A 18 -1.56 10.26 -14.21
N MET A 19 -1.63 10.23 -15.54
CA MET A 19 -0.62 10.83 -16.41
C MET A 19 -0.55 12.36 -16.21
N ILE A 20 -1.69 13.05 -16.22
CA ILE A 20 -1.74 14.51 -16.03
C ILE A 20 -1.12 14.90 -14.68
N LEU A 21 -1.50 14.23 -13.60
CA LEU A 21 -0.95 14.50 -12.27
C LEU A 21 0.56 14.27 -12.19
N ASN A 22 1.05 13.19 -12.83
CA ASN A 22 2.50 12.92 -12.90
C ASN A 22 3.25 14.01 -13.70
N VAL A 23 2.71 14.43 -14.84
CA VAL A 23 3.32 15.50 -15.64
C VAL A 23 3.39 16.80 -14.85
N ILE A 24 2.29 17.20 -14.21
CA ILE A 24 2.26 18.41 -13.34
C ILE A 24 3.31 18.25 -12.21
N GLY A 25 3.36 17.10 -11.54
CA GLY A 25 4.34 16.83 -10.49
C GLY A 25 5.79 16.95 -10.97
N ILE A 26 6.12 16.41 -12.15
CA ILE A 26 7.46 16.52 -12.74
C ILE A 26 7.84 17.98 -13.05
N LEU A 27 6.91 18.75 -13.60
CA LEU A 27 7.14 20.17 -13.89
C LEU A 27 7.37 20.98 -12.61
N LEU A 28 6.56 20.76 -11.58
CA LEU A 28 6.69 21.42 -10.28
C LEU A 28 8.01 21.06 -9.60
N ILE A 29 8.38 19.78 -9.57
CA ILE A 29 9.64 19.32 -8.99
C ILE A 29 10.82 19.85 -9.80
N GLY A 30 10.73 19.88 -11.13
CA GLY A 30 11.76 20.43 -12.01
C GLY A 30 12.02 21.91 -11.76
N SER A 31 10.98 22.69 -11.43
CA SER A 31 11.13 24.11 -11.10
C SER A 31 11.67 24.33 -9.68
N ALA A 32 11.29 23.49 -8.71
CA ALA A 32 11.68 23.63 -7.32
C ALA A 32 13.07 23.04 -7.02
N LYS A 33 13.38 21.86 -7.57
CA LYS A 33 14.64 21.13 -7.35
C LYS A 33 15.02 20.28 -8.57
N PRO A 34 15.67 20.89 -9.59
CA PRO A 34 16.02 20.21 -10.85
C PRO A 34 16.82 18.92 -10.67
N SER A 35 17.66 18.83 -9.61
CA SER A 35 18.52 17.67 -9.33
C SER A 35 17.76 16.38 -9.04
N VAL A 36 16.47 16.42 -8.68
CA VAL A 36 15.64 15.24 -8.40
C VAL A 36 14.62 14.94 -9.50
N GLN A 37 14.50 15.82 -10.51
CA GLN A 37 13.54 15.67 -11.61
C GLN A 37 13.71 14.35 -12.37
N SER A 38 14.96 13.95 -12.65
CA SER A 38 15.26 12.68 -13.33
C SER A 38 14.79 11.47 -12.52
N LYS A 39 14.93 11.51 -11.19
CA LYS A 39 14.43 10.45 -10.30
C LYS A 39 12.90 10.38 -10.33
N GLN A 40 12.22 11.52 -10.41
CA GLN A 40 10.77 11.57 -10.53
C GLN A 40 10.26 10.99 -11.86
N ILE A 41 10.94 11.29 -12.97
CA ILE A 41 10.62 10.72 -14.29
C ILE A 41 10.80 9.19 -14.25
N LEU A 42 11.91 8.70 -13.68
CA LEU A 42 12.14 7.27 -13.53
C LEU A 42 11.05 6.60 -12.68
N GLY A 43 10.67 7.23 -11.56
CA GLY A 43 9.57 6.78 -10.70
C GLY A 43 8.23 6.72 -11.43
N MET A 44 7.91 7.73 -12.27
CA MET A 44 6.72 7.73 -13.11
C MET A 44 6.71 6.55 -14.08
N ILE A 45 7.81 6.31 -14.80
CA ILE A 45 7.91 5.20 -15.76
C ILE A 45 7.74 3.85 -15.05
N ALA A 46 8.44 3.66 -13.93
CA ALA A 46 8.32 2.44 -13.12
C ALA A 46 6.89 2.25 -12.57
N GLY A 47 6.29 3.30 -12.02
CA GLY A 47 4.93 3.26 -11.48
C GLY A 47 3.87 2.95 -12.54
N LEU A 48 3.96 3.56 -13.73
CA LEU A 48 3.07 3.28 -14.85
C LEU A 48 3.23 1.84 -15.35
N THR A 49 4.47 1.34 -15.42
CA THR A 49 4.75 -0.04 -15.81
C THR A 49 4.10 -1.03 -14.83
N ILE A 50 4.30 -0.80 -13.51
CA ILE A 50 3.68 -1.62 -12.46
C ILE A 50 2.15 -1.53 -12.52
N MET A 51 1.59 -0.33 -12.72
CA MET A 51 0.15 -0.12 -12.86
C MET A 51 -0.43 -0.94 -14.01
N VAL A 52 0.21 -0.93 -15.17
CA VAL A 52 -0.22 -1.74 -16.34
C VAL A 52 -0.10 -3.22 -16.03
N MET A 53 1.02 -3.69 -15.48
CA MET A 53 1.22 -5.09 -15.11
C MET A 53 0.15 -5.57 -14.12
N LEU A 54 -0.10 -4.81 -13.05
CA LEU A 54 -1.11 -5.17 -12.06
C LEU A 54 -2.53 -5.14 -12.61
N SER A 55 -2.82 -4.25 -13.57
CA SER A 55 -4.15 -4.20 -14.20
C SER A 55 -4.49 -5.44 -15.02
N LEU A 56 -3.49 -6.22 -15.45
CA LEU A 56 -3.64 -7.47 -16.20
C LEU A 56 -3.84 -8.69 -15.28
N ILE A 57 -3.58 -8.55 -13.98
CA ILE A 57 -3.72 -9.63 -13.01
C ILE A 57 -5.13 -9.62 -12.42
N ASP A 58 -5.75 -10.80 -12.31
CA ASP A 58 -7.02 -10.92 -11.60
C ASP A 58 -6.81 -10.69 -10.10
N TYR A 59 -7.51 -9.69 -9.55
CA TYR A 59 -7.42 -9.38 -8.12
C TYR A 59 -7.79 -10.58 -7.22
N ASN A 60 -8.69 -11.47 -7.67
CA ASN A 60 -9.01 -12.70 -6.93
C ASN A 60 -7.80 -13.61 -6.80
N PHE A 61 -6.88 -13.60 -7.77
CA PHE A 61 -5.63 -14.34 -7.67
C PHE A 61 -4.74 -13.75 -6.57
N ILE A 62 -4.64 -12.42 -6.48
CA ILE A 62 -3.88 -11.73 -5.42
C ILE A 62 -4.51 -12.03 -4.04
N LEU A 63 -5.83 -11.98 -3.94
CA LEU A 63 -6.54 -12.22 -2.69
C LEU A 63 -6.35 -13.63 -2.12
N LYS A 64 -6.12 -14.64 -2.97
CA LYS A 64 -5.79 -16.01 -2.50
C LYS A 64 -4.51 -16.06 -1.66
N PHE A 65 -3.59 -15.16 -1.90
CA PHE A 65 -2.32 -15.05 -1.17
C PHE A 65 -2.34 -13.99 -0.07
N SER A 66 -3.51 -13.41 0.26
CA SER A 66 -3.63 -12.30 1.22
C SER A 66 -2.96 -12.59 2.57
N TRP A 67 -3.08 -13.82 3.10
CA TRP A 67 -2.43 -14.23 4.33
C TRP A 67 -0.90 -14.27 4.20
N LEU A 68 -0.39 -14.85 3.12
CA LEU A 68 1.04 -14.91 2.86
C LEU A 68 1.63 -13.51 2.72
N ILE A 69 0.96 -12.65 1.96
CA ILE A 69 1.36 -11.26 1.73
C ILE A 69 1.31 -10.46 3.04
N TYR A 70 0.30 -10.70 3.89
CA TYR A 70 0.20 -10.07 5.21
C TYR A 70 1.38 -10.45 6.11
N PHE A 71 1.69 -11.73 6.26
CA PHE A 71 2.82 -12.16 7.09
C PHE A 71 4.17 -11.72 6.52
N PHE A 72 4.32 -11.71 5.20
CA PHE A 72 5.50 -11.14 4.54
C PHE A 72 5.66 -9.65 4.88
N MET A 73 4.58 -8.88 4.81
CA MET A 73 4.57 -7.46 5.20
C MET A 73 5.02 -7.28 6.65
N ILE A 74 4.50 -8.08 7.59
CA ILE A 74 4.93 -8.02 9.00
C ILE A 74 6.45 -8.29 9.11
N GLY A 75 6.95 -9.30 8.39
CA GLY A 75 8.38 -9.59 8.34
C GLY A 75 9.22 -8.43 7.83
N VAL A 76 8.77 -7.74 6.77
CA VAL A 76 9.46 -6.56 6.22
C VAL A 76 9.40 -5.37 7.16
N LEU A 77 8.26 -5.13 7.85
CA LEU A 77 8.15 -4.09 8.87
C LEU A 77 9.06 -4.34 10.07
N LEU A 78 9.21 -5.60 10.48
CA LEU A 78 10.18 -5.98 11.50
C LEU A 78 11.62 -5.78 11.00
N LEU A 79 11.91 -6.21 9.78
CA LEU A 79 13.26 -6.11 9.22
C LEU A 79 13.71 -4.65 9.14
N VAL A 80 12.86 -3.72 8.68
CA VAL A 80 13.24 -2.30 8.60
C VAL A 80 13.48 -1.68 9.97
N MET A 81 12.81 -2.17 11.01
CA MET A 81 13.02 -1.68 12.38
C MET A 81 14.42 -2.03 12.93
N PHE A 82 15.03 -3.14 12.46
CA PHE A 82 16.34 -3.60 12.91
C PHE A 82 17.48 -3.29 11.94
N ALA A 83 17.18 -3.22 10.64
CA ALA A 83 18.16 -3.10 9.56
C ALA A 83 17.89 -1.94 8.60
N GLY A 84 16.97 -1.04 8.93
CA GLY A 84 16.65 0.14 8.13
C GLY A 84 17.69 1.25 8.29
N ASP A 85 17.78 2.11 7.27
CA ASP A 85 18.63 3.29 7.29
C ASP A 85 18.06 4.35 8.24
N ASP A 86 18.94 4.93 9.05
CA ASP A 86 18.60 6.00 9.96
C ASP A 86 18.46 7.33 9.17
N ALA A 87 17.23 7.78 9.01
CA ALA A 87 16.92 9.05 8.41
C ALA A 87 16.17 9.93 9.42
N GLY A 88 16.92 10.81 10.09
CA GLY A 88 16.36 11.75 11.08
C GLY A 88 15.95 11.11 12.39
N GLY A 89 16.69 10.09 12.86
CA GLY A 89 16.47 9.41 14.14
C GLY A 89 15.40 8.30 14.08
N ALA A 90 15.02 7.86 12.88
CA ALA A 90 14.03 6.80 12.70
C ALA A 90 14.45 5.81 11.60
N GLN A 91 14.58 4.53 11.97
CA GLN A 91 14.86 3.43 11.05
C GLN A 91 13.56 2.96 10.37
N ARG A 92 13.21 3.58 9.26
CA ARG A 92 11.95 3.32 8.53
C ARG A 92 12.10 3.25 7.02
N TRP A 93 13.33 3.39 6.52
CA TRP A 93 13.65 3.42 5.10
C TRP A 93 14.64 2.33 4.75
N PHE A 94 14.50 1.77 3.56
CA PHE A 94 15.58 1.05 2.89
C PHE A 94 16.09 1.90 1.74
N GLU A 95 17.40 1.98 1.56
CA GLU A 95 18.00 2.60 0.39
C GLU A 95 18.52 1.50 -0.55
N ILE A 96 17.87 1.33 -1.69
CA ILE A 96 18.23 0.34 -2.70
C ILE A 96 18.61 1.10 -3.98
N ALA A 97 19.87 1.00 -4.39
CA ALA A 97 20.40 1.66 -5.59
C ALA A 97 20.14 3.19 -5.64
N GLY A 98 20.20 3.88 -4.49
CA GLY A 98 19.96 5.32 -4.38
C GLY A 98 18.47 5.73 -4.40
N ILE A 99 17.57 4.75 -4.36
CA ILE A 99 16.13 4.96 -4.23
C ILE A 99 15.71 4.58 -2.81
N ARG A 100 15.10 5.52 -2.10
CA ARG A 100 14.55 5.27 -0.77
C ARG A 100 13.16 4.66 -0.87
N PHE A 101 12.99 3.56 -0.17
CA PHE A 101 11.76 2.79 -0.09
C PHE A 101 11.30 2.68 1.36
N GLN A 102 10.03 3.01 1.61
CA GLN A 102 9.44 2.90 2.95
C GLN A 102 8.43 1.74 2.98
N PRO A 103 8.70 0.68 3.74
CA PRO A 103 7.81 -0.49 3.80
C PRO A 103 6.39 -0.17 4.30
N SER A 104 6.22 0.80 5.19
CA SER A 104 4.91 1.19 5.70
C SER A 104 3.99 1.81 4.63
N GLU A 105 4.55 2.36 3.54
CA GLU A 105 3.75 2.83 2.41
C GLU A 105 3.05 1.65 1.69
N ILE A 106 3.78 0.57 1.46
CA ILE A 106 3.21 -0.66 0.86
C ILE A 106 2.33 -1.40 1.86
N ALA A 107 2.65 -1.35 3.15
CA ALA A 107 1.85 -1.99 4.19
C ALA A 107 0.39 -1.51 4.18
N LYS A 108 0.12 -0.22 3.92
CA LYS A 108 -1.24 0.32 3.79
C LYS A 108 -2.03 -0.38 2.67
N ILE A 109 -1.39 -0.57 1.50
CA ILE A 109 -2.03 -1.24 0.35
C ILE A 109 -2.31 -2.71 0.68
N ILE A 110 -1.35 -3.39 1.30
CA ILE A 110 -1.50 -4.80 1.70
C ILE A 110 -2.62 -4.95 2.73
N LEU A 111 -2.73 -4.04 3.70
CA LEU A 111 -3.80 -4.04 4.70
C LEU A 111 -5.18 -3.85 4.07
N ILE A 112 -5.30 -2.95 3.08
CA ILE A 112 -6.56 -2.77 2.34
C ILE A 112 -6.97 -4.09 1.66
N LEU A 113 -6.06 -4.75 0.96
CA LEU A 113 -6.32 -6.02 0.28
C LEU A 113 -6.63 -7.14 1.26
N PHE A 114 -5.88 -7.22 2.36
CA PHE A 114 -6.06 -8.23 3.40
C PHE A 114 -7.43 -8.09 4.07
N PHE A 115 -7.81 -6.89 4.52
CA PHE A 115 -9.07 -6.69 5.19
C PHE A 115 -10.27 -6.75 4.24
N ALA A 116 -10.13 -6.33 2.98
CA ALA A 116 -11.17 -6.56 1.98
C ALA A 116 -11.48 -8.06 1.81
N TYR A 117 -10.42 -8.90 1.76
CA TYR A 117 -10.58 -10.36 1.72
C TYR A 117 -11.13 -10.91 3.04
N PHE A 118 -10.59 -10.45 4.18
CA PHE A 118 -10.98 -10.91 5.51
C PHE A 118 -12.47 -10.64 5.77
N PHE A 119 -12.92 -9.42 5.55
CA PHE A 119 -14.33 -9.06 5.78
C PHE A 119 -15.28 -9.75 4.79
N ALA A 120 -14.92 -9.87 3.52
CA ALA A 120 -15.70 -10.64 2.57
C ALA A 120 -15.84 -12.13 2.96
N LYS A 121 -14.76 -12.71 3.50
CA LYS A 121 -14.78 -14.09 3.97
C LYS A 121 -15.65 -14.32 5.22
N TYR A 122 -15.73 -13.32 6.10
CA TYR A 122 -16.46 -13.37 7.35
C TYR A 122 -17.76 -12.52 7.33
N GLU A 123 -18.31 -12.23 6.13
CA GLU A 123 -19.47 -11.37 5.94
C GLU A 123 -20.66 -11.78 6.82
N GLU A 124 -21.00 -13.08 6.90
CA GLU A 124 -22.12 -13.59 7.73
C GLU A 124 -21.88 -13.45 9.25
N THR A 125 -20.62 -13.39 9.68
CA THR A 125 -20.22 -13.35 11.08
C THR A 125 -19.51 -12.04 11.45
N ILE A 126 -19.62 -11.02 10.61
CA ILE A 126 -18.86 -9.77 10.76
C ILE A 126 -19.15 -9.07 12.09
N ASN A 127 -20.40 -9.06 12.53
CA ASN A 127 -20.86 -8.45 13.79
C ASN A 127 -20.59 -9.32 15.03
N THR A 128 -19.90 -10.44 14.89
CA THR A 128 -19.53 -11.25 16.07
C THR A 128 -18.33 -10.66 16.78
N VAL A 129 -18.34 -10.71 18.12
CA VAL A 129 -17.21 -10.26 18.95
C VAL A 129 -15.89 -10.91 18.51
N LYS A 130 -15.94 -12.18 18.12
CA LYS A 130 -14.77 -12.93 17.64
C LYS A 130 -14.17 -12.26 16.40
N THR A 131 -14.97 -11.94 15.39
CA THR A 131 -14.49 -11.32 14.13
C THR A 131 -13.93 -9.92 14.37
N ILE A 132 -14.61 -9.14 15.22
CA ILE A 132 -14.15 -7.80 15.60
C ILE A 132 -12.81 -7.87 16.33
N VAL A 133 -12.68 -8.72 17.35
CA VAL A 133 -11.43 -8.88 18.10
C VAL A 133 -10.28 -9.33 17.19
N LEU A 134 -10.53 -10.30 16.30
CA LEU A 134 -9.51 -10.75 15.33
C LEU A 134 -9.09 -9.62 14.40
N SER A 135 -10.02 -8.83 13.88
CA SER A 135 -9.68 -7.72 12.98
C SER A 135 -8.83 -6.66 13.69
N VAL A 136 -9.17 -6.35 14.96
CA VAL A 136 -8.37 -5.42 15.78
C VAL A 136 -6.98 -5.98 16.07
N ILE A 137 -6.83 -7.27 16.33
CA ILE A 137 -5.52 -7.91 16.52
C ILE A 137 -4.70 -7.80 15.23
N PHE A 138 -5.28 -8.14 14.07
CA PHE A 138 -4.55 -8.12 12.80
C PHE A 138 -4.19 -6.70 12.34
N VAL A 139 -4.95 -5.67 12.65
CA VAL A 139 -4.50 -4.30 12.38
C VAL A 139 -3.56 -3.78 13.45
N GLY A 140 -3.74 -4.20 14.70
CA GLY A 140 -2.94 -3.75 15.84
C GLY A 140 -1.46 -4.08 15.72
N ILE A 141 -1.13 -5.26 15.16
CA ILE A 141 0.26 -5.67 14.95
C ILE A 141 1.01 -4.69 14.02
N PRO A 142 0.58 -4.45 12.76
CA PRO A 142 1.28 -3.50 11.90
C PRO A 142 1.23 -2.07 12.43
N LEU A 143 0.12 -1.63 13.04
CA LEU A 143 0.04 -0.31 13.66
C LEU A 143 1.09 -0.13 14.76
N PHE A 144 1.25 -1.12 15.63
CA PHE A 144 2.27 -1.10 16.67
C PHE A 144 3.70 -1.04 16.09
N LEU A 145 3.98 -1.82 15.04
CA LEU A 145 5.29 -1.82 14.39
C LEU A 145 5.59 -0.46 13.73
N ILE A 146 4.63 0.13 13.02
CA ILE A 146 4.79 1.45 12.39
C ILE A 146 4.97 2.54 13.46
N TYR A 147 4.20 2.49 14.54
CA TYR A 147 4.33 3.41 15.67
C TYR A 147 5.72 3.35 16.31
N LYS A 148 6.29 2.14 16.46
CA LYS A 148 7.65 1.92 16.99
C LYS A 148 8.76 2.44 16.06
N GLN A 149 8.47 2.69 14.78
CA GLN A 149 9.37 3.33 13.80
C GLN A 149 9.29 4.88 13.83
N PRO A 150 8.89 5.52 14.91
CA PRO A 150 8.39 6.88 15.17
C PRO A 150 7.68 7.53 13.92
N ASP A 151 6.75 6.79 13.28
CA ASP A 151 5.98 7.28 12.14
C ASP A 151 4.50 7.47 12.53
N ASN A 152 4.25 8.51 13.33
CA ASN A 152 2.91 8.81 13.84
C ASN A 152 1.92 9.12 12.73
N SER A 153 2.34 9.82 11.68
CA SER A 153 1.48 10.20 10.56
C SER A 153 0.96 8.96 9.82
N THR A 154 1.85 8.03 9.48
CA THR A 154 1.49 6.78 8.81
C THR A 154 0.67 5.87 9.73
N THR A 155 0.96 5.86 11.04
CA THR A 155 0.16 5.12 12.03
C THR A 155 -1.28 5.62 12.06
N ILE A 156 -1.51 6.93 12.18
CA ILE A 156 -2.85 7.53 12.20
C ILE A 156 -3.57 7.26 10.86
N LEU A 157 -2.89 7.47 9.74
CA LEU A 157 -3.47 7.21 8.42
C LEU A 157 -3.89 5.75 8.26
N THR A 158 -3.06 4.82 8.70
CA THR A 158 -3.35 3.38 8.64
C THR A 158 -4.55 3.01 9.54
N ALA A 159 -4.65 3.62 10.72
CA ALA A 159 -5.81 3.44 11.59
C ALA A 159 -7.10 3.99 10.97
N LEU A 160 -7.04 5.15 10.30
CA LEU A 160 -8.18 5.72 9.58
C LEU A 160 -8.61 4.87 8.38
N ILE A 161 -7.66 4.31 7.64
CA ILE A 161 -7.94 3.35 6.56
C ILE A 161 -8.68 2.13 7.12
N PHE A 162 -8.23 1.57 8.23
CA PHE A 162 -8.90 0.45 8.87
C PHE A 162 -10.31 0.80 9.34
N ALA A 163 -10.50 1.97 9.98
CA ALA A 163 -11.81 2.45 10.41
C ALA A 163 -12.77 2.61 9.21
N ALA A 164 -12.28 3.13 8.08
CA ALA A 164 -13.06 3.23 6.86
C ALA A 164 -13.46 1.84 6.31
N LEU A 165 -12.55 0.87 6.35
CA LEU A 165 -12.84 -0.50 5.93
C LEU A 165 -13.87 -1.18 6.83
N LEU A 166 -13.81 -0.97 8.15
CA LEU A 166 -14.82 -1.45 9.09
C LEU A 166 -16.20 -0.84 8.75
N PHE A 167 -16.25 0.46 8.56
CA PHE A 167 -17.50 1.15 8.23
C PHE A 167 -18.11 0.63 6.91
N ILE A 168 -17.28 0.45 5.87
CA ILE A 168 -17.72 -0.07 4.55
C ILE A 168 -18.21 -1.52 4.67
N SER A 169 -17.61 -2.31 5.57
CA SER A 169 -17.98 -3.71 5.79
C SER A 169 -19.28 -3.91 6.58
N GLY A 170 -19.89 -2.83 7.08
CA GLY A 170 -21.15 -2.87 7.82
C GLY A 170 -21.01 -3.06 9.32
N LEU A 171 -19.83 -2.80 9.89
CA LEU A 171 -19.56 -2.75 11.34
C LEU A 171 -19.77 -1.36 11.90
#